data_c1ea9d1ff57b9e59f75ca4eb802d027f
#
_entry.id   c1ea9d1ff57b9e59f75ca4eb802d027f
#
_cell.length_a   1.000
_cell.length_b   1.000
_cell.length_c   1.000
_cell.angle_alpha   90.00
_cell.angle_beta   90.00
_cell.angle_gamma   90.00
#
_symmetry.space_group_name_H-M   'P 1'
#
loop_
_entity.id
_entity.type
_entity.pdbx_description
1 polymer ?
#
loop_
_entity_poly.entity_id
_entity_poly.type
_entity_poly.pdbx_seq_one_letter_code
_entity_poly.pdbx_strand_id
1 'polypeptide(L)'
;PIAMLIADNRIHDGFIGVWLDWMTQGTRVTGNLLYRNAAHDIYVEVSHGPYLIDNNICLTNNSRQLSQGGAYVHNLFDSKFGNWYDGRHTPYFKPHTTIKVDDHKIDVGDDRFYNNMWVGNGKKSLEKIQEPNLNHPFYYSYGTRCYEFRPRLPEAGGNVYYNGAEPCENEKTAKLINSNPRIT
;
A
#
# COMPACT_ATOMS: atom_id res chain seq x y z
N PRO A 1 0.37 4.90 20.13
CA PRO A 1 1.63 4.40 19.61
C PRO A 1 2.69 5.50 19.55
N ILE A 2 3.91 5.14 19.81
CA ILE A 2 5.05 6.03 19.65
C ILE A 2 5.40 6.03 18.16
N ALA A 3 5.62 7.18 17.58
CA ALA A 3 6.05 7.31 16.19
C ALA A 3 7.33 6.47 15.96
N MET A 4 7.29 5.59 14.96
CA MET A 4 8.40 4.72 14.58
C MET A 4 8.94 5.18 13.23
N LEU A 5 10.26 5.12 13.07
CA LEU A 5 10.93 5.40 11.79
C LEU A 5 11.69 4.16 11.33
N ILE A 6 11.39 3.71 10.11
CA ILE A 6 12.13 2.66 9.40
C ILE A 6 12.71 3.32 8.14
N ALA A 7 14.01 3.62 8.17
CA ALA A 7 14.61 4.45 7.13
C ALA A 7 15.92 3.89 6.61
N ASP A 8 16.18 4.11 5.31
CA ASP A 8 17.46 3.91 4.63
C ASP A 8 18.04 2.48 4.76
N ASN A 9 17.14 1.48 4.76
CA ASN A 9 17.55 0.08 4.85
C ASN A 9 17.55 -0.59 3.48
N ARG A 10 18.31 -1.66 3.39
CA ARG A 10 18.26 -2.66 2.33
C ARG A 10 17.67 -3.95 2.92
N ILE A 11 16.42 -4.28 2.54
CA ILE A 11 15.64 -5.37 3.15
C ILE A 11 15.33 -6.41 2.06
N HIS A 12 15.83 -7.61 2.23
CA HIS A 12 15.69 -8.65 1.20
C HIS A 12 15.78 -10.07 1.77
N ASP A 13 15.38 -11.04 0.93
CA ASP A 13 15.45 -12.46 1.23
C ASP A 13 14.67 -12.88 2.49
N GLY A 14 13.70 -12.07 2.91
CA GLY A 14 12.75 -12.38 3.98
C GLY A 14 11.44 -12.95 3.46
N PHE A 15 10.52 -13.30 4.36
CA PHE A 15 9.15 -13.62 3.96
C PHE A 15 8.34 -12.35 3.69
N ILE A 16 8.36 -11.40 4.63
CA ILE A 16 7.83 -10.03 4.49
C ILE A 16 8.96 -9.07 4.81
N GLY A 17 9.16 -8.05 3.97
CA GLY A 17 10.21 -7.05 4.15
C GLY A 17 9.91 -6.14 5.36
N VAL A 18 8.83 -5.41 5.30
CA VAL A 18 8.33 -4.57 6.40
C VAL A 18 6.88 -4.96 6.68
N TRP A 19 6.61 -5.38 7.90
CA TRP A 19 5.26 -5.68 8.37
C TRP A 19 4.86 -4.70 9.47
N LEU A 20 3.93 -3.81 9.15
CA LEU A 20 3.31 -2.90 10.09
C LEU A 20 2.00 -3.52 10.56
N ASP A 21 2.09 -4.26 11.67
CA ASP A 21 0.95 -4.94 12.28
C ASP A 21 0.42 -4.11 13.44
N TRP A 22 -0.84 -4.17 13.68
CA TRP A 22 -1.60 -3.54 14.77
C TRP A 22 -0.96 -2.29 15.41
N MET A 23 -1.75 -1.23 15.58
CA MET A 23 -1.35 -0.02 16.33
C MET A 23 -0.05 0.64 15.84
N THR A 24 0.29 0.50 14.57
CA THR A 24 1.46 1.14 13.95
C THR A 24 1.19 2.59 13.50
N GLN A 25 0.11 3.16 13.97
CA GLN A 25 -0.25 4.57 13.77
C GLN A 25 0.94 5.50 14.12
N GLY A 26 1.22 6.47 13.25
CA GLY A 26 2.36 7.39 13.43
C GLY A 26 3.69 6.87 12.86
N THR A 27 3.72 5.70 12.24
CA THR A 27 4.94 5.13 11.63
C THR A 27 5.27 5.79 10.30
N ARG A 28 6.57 5.98 10.05
CA ARG A 28 7.11 6.33 8.74
C ARG A 28 8.07 5.26 8.24
N VAL A 29 7.87 4.83 6.99
CA VAL A 29 8.78 3.93 6.28
C VAL A 29 9.32 4.69 5.08
N THR A 30 10.63 5.00 5.06
CA THR A 30 11.18 5.91 4.04
C THR A 30 12.57 5.50 3.58
N GLY A 31 12.89 5.72 2.29
CA GLY A 31 14.22 5.54 1.74
C GLY A 31 14.71 4.08 1.69
N ASN A 32 13.81 3.10 1.82
CA ASN A 32 14.23 1.70 1.85
C ASN A 32 14.24 1.09 0.44
N LEU A 33 15.17 0.16 0.22
CA LEU A 33 15.20 -0.73 -0.93
C LEU A 33 14.74 -2.13 -0.49
N LEU A 34 13.60 -2.60 -1.03
CA LEU A 34 12.99 -3.88 -0.69
C LEU A 34 12.94 -4.77 -1.95
N TYR A 35 13.48 -6.00 -1.85
CA TYR A 35 13.53 -6.91 -3.00
C TYR A 35 13.73 -8.37 -2.58
N ARG A 36 13.31 -9.31 -3.43
CA ARG A 36 13.39 -10.76 -3.20
C ARG A 36 12.77 -11.22 -1.88
N ASN A 37 11.77 -10.51 -1.37
CA ASN A 37 10.98 -11.00 -0.26
C ASN A 37 9.93 -12.00 -0.77
N ALA A 38 9.72 -13.09 -0.06
CA ALA A 38 8.92 -14.21 -0.60
C ALA A 38 7.43 -13.88 -0.79
N ALA A 39 6.85 -13.04 0.08
CA ALA A 39 5.45 -12.66 0.03
C ALA A 39 5.25 -11.18 -0.29
N HIS A 40 5.72 -10.28 0.57
CA HIS A 40 5.47 -8.85 0.45
C HIS A 40 6.71 -8.02 0.73
N ASP A 41 6.86 -6.90 0.02
CA ASP A 41 7.86 -5.89 0.38
C ASP A 41 7.36 -5.07 1.57
N ILE A 42 6.15 -4.52 1.46
CA ILE A 42 5.50 -3.78 2.53
C ILE A 42 4.11 -4.37 2.76
N TYR A 43 3.82 -4.67 4.02
CA TYR A 43 2.51 -5.10 4.45
C TYR A 43 2.04 -4.25 5.62
N VAL A 44 0.95 -3.51 5.44
CA VAL A 44 0.29 -2.74 6.51
C VAL A 44 -0.98 -3.43 6.89
N GLU A 45 -1.05 -3.94 8.12
CA GLU A 45 -2.15 -4.75 8.62
C GLU A 45 -2.89 -4.08 9.78
N VAL A 46 -4.20 -3.94 9.61
CA VAL A 46 -5.20 -3.49 10.61
C VAL A 46 -4.75 -2.33 11.48
N SER A 47 -4.22 -1.30 10.84
CA SER A 47 -3.80 -0.08 11.51
C SER A 47 -4.63 1.12 11.05
N HIS A 48 -4.76 2.10 11.93
CA HIS A 48 -5.29 3.40 11.55
C HIS A 48 -4.16 4.35 11.17
N GLY A 49 -4.46 5.31 10.29
CA GLY A 49 -3.58 6.44 10.04
C GLY A 49 -3.50 7.41 11.22
N PRO A 50 -2.58 8.37 11.15
CA PRO A 50 -1.69 8.55 10.00
C PRO A 50 -0.50 7.58 10.01
N TYR A 51 -0.10 7.10 8.84
CA TYR A 51 1.23 6.52 8.60
C TYR A 51 1.72 6.98 7.23
N LEU A 52 3.03 7.05 7.05
CA LEU A 52 3.66 7.55 5.83
C LEU A 52 4.63 6.52 5.27
N ILE A 53 4.43 6.16 4.01
CA ILE A 53 5.31 5.29 3.24
C ILE A 53 5.82 6.10 2.06
N ASP A 54 7.09 6.52 2.12
CA ASP A 54 7.61 7.44 1.12
C ASP A 54 9.04 7.12 0.68
N ASN A 55 9.36 7.47 -0.55
CA ASN A 55 10.70 7.31 -1.13
C ASN A 55 11.26 5.88 -1.09
N ASN A 56 10.42 4.86 -1.08
CA ASN A 56 10.87 3.47 -1.09
C ASN A 56 10.90 2.91 -2.51
N ILE A 57 11.75 1.90 -2.72
CA ILE A 57 11.82 1.10 -3.93
C ILE A 57 11.41 -0.32 -3.58
N CYS A 58 10.28 -0.79 -4.11
CA CYS A 58 9.68 -2.10 -3.87
C CYS A 58 9.72 -2.92 -5.17
N LEU A 59 10.51 -4.00 -5.19
CA LEU A 59 10.83 -4.78 -6.38
C LEU A 59 10.39 -6.26 -6.29
N THR A 60 9.65 -6.63 -5.24
CA THR A 60 9.11 -7.98 -5.07
C THR A 60 7.69 -8.07 -5.66
N ASN A 61 7.15 -9.26 -5.71
CA ASN A 61 5.87 -9.54 -6.36
C ASN A 61 4.68 -8.76 -5.82
N ASN A 62 4.66 -8.43 -4.52
CA ASN A 62 3.50 -7.79 -3.92
C ASN A 62 3.87 -6.80 -2.80
N SER A 63 3.05 -5.77 -2.67
CA SER A 63 2.84 -5.02 -1.44
C SER A 63 1.36 -5.11 -1.05
N ARG A 64 1.02 -5.01 0.24
CA ARG A 64 -0.33 -5.28 0.72
C ARG A 64 -0.77 -4.27 1.77
N GLN A 65 -2.06 -3.93 1.74
CA GLN A 65 -2.65 -2.96 2.64
C GLN A 65 -4.03 -3.43 3.10
N LEU A 66 -4.21 -3.56 4.43
CA LEU A 66 -5.46 -3.88 5.12
C LEU A 66 -5.80 -2.81 6.16
N SER A 67 -5.44 -1.60 5.91
CA SER A 67 -5.50 -0.50 6.86
C SER A 67 -6.19 0.70 6.22
N GLN A 68 -6.21 1.82 6.89
CA GLN A 68 -6.78 3.06 6.37
C GLN A 68 -5.99 4.28 6.86
N GLY A 69 -6.10 5.40 6.13
CA GLY A 69 -5.51 6.67 6.51
C GLY A 69 -3.99 6.75 6.31
N GLY A 70 -3.45 5.93 5.41
CA GLY A 70 -2.05 5.97 5.00
C GLY A 70 -1.77 6.94 3.86
N ALA A 71 -0.53 7.40 3.77
CA ALA A 71 -0.02 8.15 2.65
C ALA A 71 1.17 7.41 2.01
N TYR A 72 1.10 7.22 0.70
CA TYR A 72 2.12 6.59 -0.13
C TYR A 72 2.62 7.63 -1.13
N VAL A 73 3.86 8.09 -0.95
CA VAL A 73 4.35 9.27 -1.69
C VAL A 73 5.75 9.02 -2.23
N HIS A 74 5.97 9.34 -3.50
CA HIS A 74 7.29 9.21 -4.15
C HIS A 74 7.91 7.80 -4.08
N ASN A 75 7.11 6.75 -4.04
CA ASN A 75 7.61 5.37 -4.09
C ASN A 75 7.72 4.87 -5.53
N LEU A 76 8.59 3.89 -5.73
CA LEU A 76 8.61 3.06 -6.92
C LEU A 76 8.09 1.67 -6.52
N PHE A 77 7.04 1.21 -7.20
CA PHE A 77 6.48 -0.12 -7.07
C PHE A 77 6.62 -0.87 -8.41
N ASP A 78 7.62 -1.75 -8.52
CA ASP A 78 7.71 -2.78 -9.57
C ASP A 78 7.09 -4.07 -9.02
N SER A 79 5.86 -3.96 -8.55
CA SER A 79 5.14 -5.00 -7.83
C SER A 79 3.65 -4.76 -7.90
N LYS A 80 2.85 -5.81 -7.65
CA LYS A 80 1.43 -5.66 -7.43
C LYS A 80 1.17 -4.98 -6.09
N PHE A 81 0.12 -4.19 -6.04
CA PHE A 81 -0.42 -3.64 -4.81
C PHE A 81 -1.75 -4.34 -4.50
N GLY A 82 -1.86 -4.88 -3.29
CA GLY A 82 -3.04 -5.59 -2.84
C GLY A 82 -3.80 -4.83 -1.77
N ASN A 83 -5.12 -4.95 -1.84
CA ASN A 83 -6.00 -4.31 -0.90
C ASN A 83 -7.10 -5.30 -0.48
N TRP A 84 -7.43 -5.31 0.81
CA TRP A 84 -8.49 -6.15 1.37
C TRP A 84 -9.28 -5.43 2.45
N TYR A 85 -10.56 -5.75 2.54
CA TYR A 85 -11.45 -5.26 3.60
C TYR A 85 -11.52 -6.28 4.73
N ASP A 86 -11.07 -5.88 5.91
CA ASP A 86 -11.05 -6.73 7.11
C ASP A 86 -12.28 -6.50 7.99
N GLY A 87 -12.63 -5.25 8.25
CA GLY A 87 -13.75 -4.88 9.12
C GLY A 87 -13.48 -5.07 10.62
N ARG A 88 -12.26 -5.42 11.01
CA ARG A 88 -11.87 -5.52 12.43
C ARG A 88 -11.93 -4.15 13.11
N HIS A 89 -12.22 -4.16 14.40
CA HIS A 89 -12.07 -3.00 15.27
C HIS A 89 -10.70 -3.05 15.91
N THR A 90 -9.95 -1.96 15.82
CA THR A 90 -8.63 -1.85 16.40
C THR A 90 -8.46 -0.52 17.12
N PRO A 91 -7.52 -0.44 18.10
CA PRO A 91 -7.31 0.79 18.85
C PRO A 91 -6.94 1.95 17.96
N TYR A 92 -7.68 3.05 18.10
CA TYR A 92 -7.36 4.34 17.50
C TYR A 92 -6.80 5.27 18.55
N PHE A 93 -5.68 5.89 18.27
CA PHE A 93 -4.99 6.79 19.19
C PHE A 93 -5.11 8.24 18.74
N LYS A 94 -5.22 9.14 19.71
CA LYS A 94 -5.12 10.57 19.44
C LYS A 94 -3.78 10.85 18.76
N PRO A 95 -3.73 11.55 17.63
CA PRO A 95 -2.50 11.84 16.91
C PRO A 95 -1.40 12.41 17.83
N HIS A 96 -0.16 11.94 17.64
CA HIS A 96 1.02 12.32 18.40
C HIS A 96 0.97 12.04 19.91
N THR A 97 0.12 11.11 20.34
CA THR A 97 0.03 10.72 21.75
C THR A 97 -0.09 9.20 21.89
N THR A 98 0.01 8.70 23.12
CA THR A 98 -0.27 7.32 23.48
C THR A 98 -1.71 7.15 24.04
N ILE A 99 -2.54 8.17 23.94
CA ILE A 99 -3.90 8.15 24.46
C ILE A 99 -4.79 7.44 23.46
N LYS A 100 -5.31 6.26 23.88
CA LYS A 100 -6.36 5.57 23.13
C LYS A 100 -7.65 6.37 23.22
N VAL A 101 -8.25 6.66 22.07
CA VAL A 101 -9.56 7.31 21.99
C VAL A 101 -10.65 6.27 22.13
N ASP A 102 -10.63 5.24 21.25
CA ASP A 102 -11.59 4.14 21.23
C ASP A 102 -11.07 3.04 20.29
N ASP A 103 -11.85 1.97 20.13
CA ASP A 103 -11.64 0.99 19.07
C ASP A 103 -12.50 1.38 17.87
N HIS A 104 -11.84 1.62 16.74
CA HIS A 104 -12.48 1.99 15.48
C HIS A 104 -12.39 0.85 14.47
N LYS A 105 -13.40 0.75 13.64
CA LYS A 105 -13.44 -0.20 12.54
C LYS A 105 -12.46 0.17 11.44
N ILE A 106 -11.82 -0.83 10.87
CA ILE A 106 -11.02 -0.67 9.65
C ILE A 106 -11.96 -0.78 8.45
N ASP A 107 -12.20 0.33 7.76
CA ASP A 107 -13.08 0.39 6.60
C ASP A 107 -12.36 0.38 5.26
N VAL A 108 -11.07 0.31 5.24
CA VAL A 108 -10.16 0.36 4.07
C VAL A 108 -10.52 1.43 3.03
N GLY A 109 -9.54 2.13 2.55
CA GLY A 109 -9.69 3.37 1.80
C GLY A 109 -9.25 4.53 2.68
N ASP A 110 -9.59 5.75 2.35
CA ASP A 110 -9.04 6.94 2.99
C ASP A 110 -7.50 6.99 2.96
N ASP A 111 -6.93 6.42 1.90
CA ASP A 111 -5.50 6.42 1.64
C ASP A 111 -5.14 7.47 0.59
N ARG A 112 -3.88 7.86 0.59
CA ARG A 112 -3.36 8.90 -0.31
C ARG A 112 -2.19 8.38 -1.11
N PHE A 113 -2.26 8.52 -2.44
CA PHE A 113 -1.21 8.07 -3.35
C PHE A 113 -0.76 9.24 -4.23
N TYR A 114 0.42 9.79 -3.94
CA TYR A 114 0.92 10.94 -4.67
C TYR A 114 2.32 10.73 -5.23
N ASN A 115 2.50 11.08 -6.51
CA ASN A 115 3.80 11.10 -7.18
C ASN A 115 4.55 9.75 -7.10
N ASN A 116 3.85 8.63 -7.09
CA ASN A 116 4.47 7.32 -7.15
C ASN A 116 4.70 6.89 -8.60
N MET A 117 5.64 5.99 -8.78
CA MET A 117 5.87 5.27 -10.02
C MET A 117 5.40 3.83 -9.86
N TRP A 118 4.51 3.39 -10.73
CA TRP A 118 3.97 2.04 -10.78
C TRP A 118 4.42 1.35 -12.04
N VAL A 119 4.97 0.15 -11.95
CA VAL A 119 5.44 -0.62 -13.09
C VAL A 119 4.67 -1.92 -13.18
N GLY A 120 4.02 -2.13 -14.31
CA GLY A 120 3.27 -3.35 -14.62
C GLY A 120 4.10 -4.37 -15.38
N ASN A 121 3.47 -5.49 -15.72
CA ASN A 121 4.10 -6.60 -16.43
C ASN A 121 3.71 -6.69 -17.92
N GLY A 122 3.27 -5.60 -18.52
CA GLY A 122 2.82 -5.54 -19.92
C GLY A 122 1.35 -5.94 -20.13
N LYS A 123 0.63 -6.29 -19.07
CA LYS A 123 -0.79 -6.64 -19.13
C LYS A 123 -1.57 -5.84 -18.11
N LYS A 124 -2.75 -5.42 -18.47
CA LYS A 124 -3.72 -4.93 -17.49
C LYS A 124 -4.09 -6.10 -16.61
N SER A 125 -3.87 -5.97 -15.31
CA SER A 125 -4.16 -7.05 -14.39
C SER A 125 -4.92 -6.53 -13.18
N LEU A 126 -6.08 -7.10 -12.99
CA LEU A 126 -6.80 -7.05 -11.74
C LEU A 126 -7.05 -8.50 -11.33
N GLU A 127 -6.48 -8.88 -10.22
CA GLU A 127 -6.67 -10.21 -9.66
C GLU A 127 -7.62 -10.14 -8.49
N LYS A 128 -8.63 -11.01 -8.51
CA LYS A 128 -9.54 -11.23 -7.40
C LYS A 128 -9.21 -12.59 -6.78
N ILE A 129 -8.79 -12.60 -5.53
CA ILE A 129 -8.47 -13.82 -4.80
C ILE A 129 -9.46 -13.96 -3.65
N GLN A 130 -10.25 -15.06 -3.67
CA GLN A 130 -11.14 -15.40 -2.58
C GLN A 130 -10.51 -16.52 -1.75
N GLU A 131 -10.15 -16.20 -0.53
CA GLU A 131 -9.70 -17.21 0.42
C GLU A 131 -10.92 -17.84 1.14
N PRO A 132 -10.91 -19.16 1.41
CA PRO A 132 -12.08 -19.87 1.93
C PRO A 132 -12.65 -19.34 3.24
N ASN A 133 -11.82 -18.77 4.09
CA ASN A 133 -12.18 -18.31 5.42
C ASN A 133 -12.41 -16.79 5.53
N LEU A 134 -12.38 -16.09 4.39
CA LEU A 134 -12.53 -14.64 4.37
C LEU A 134 -13.88 -14.23 3.77
N ASN A 135 -14.54 -13.29 4.42
CA ASN A 135 -15.84 -12.77 3.98
C ASN A 135 -15.75 -11.91 2.71
N HIS A 136 -14.58 -11.38 2.40
CA HIS A 136 -14.36 -10.49 1.28
C HIS A 136 -13.11 -10.90 0.49
N PRO A 137 -13.11 -10.77 -0.84
CA PRO A 137 -11.96 -11.09 -1.66
C PRO A 137 -10.84 -10.05 -1.52
N PHE A 138 -9.61 -10.50 -1.73
CA PHE A 138 -8.49 -9.61 -2.04
C PHE A 138 -8.56 -9.15 -3.49
N TYR A 139 -8.14 -7.92 -3.70
CA TYR A 139 -7.91 -7.39 -5.04
C TYR A 139 -6.45 -6.95 -5.15
N TYR A 140 -5.78 -7.41 -6.19
CA TYR A 140 -4.42 -7.02 -6.54
C TYR A 140 -4.40 -6.41 -7.93
N SER A 141 -3.63 -5.35 -8.10
CA SER A 141 -3.35 -4.75 -9.40
C SER A 141 -1.93 -4.19 -9.45
N TYR A 142 -1.38 -4.02 -10.62
CA TYR A 142 -0.26 -3.10 -10.77
C TYR A 142 -0.84 -1.68 -10.77
N GLY A 143 -0.53 -0.91 -9.73
CA GLY A 143 -1.13 0.40 -9.47
C GLY A 143 -2.30 0.37 -8.49
N THR A 144 -3.10 1.42 -8.51
CA THR A 144 -4.15 1.67 -7.50
C THR A 144 -5.53 1.14 -7.88
N ARG A 145 -5.68 0.48 -9.03
CA ARG A 145 -6.97 -0.03 -9.52
C ARG A 145 -7.67 -1.00 -8.56
N CYS A 146 -6.95 -1.72 -7.73
CA CYS A 146 -7.52 -2.60 -6.71
C CYS A 146 -8.47 -1.90 -5.73
N TYR A 147 -8.43 -0.58 -5.65
CA TYR A 147 -9.34 0.21 -4.82
C TYR A 147 -10.74 0.41 -5.41
N GLU A 148 -10.96 0.19 -6.71
CA GLU A 148 -12.29 0.34 -7.35
C GLU A 148 -13.38 -0.51 -6.71
N PHE A 149 -13.00 -1.54 -5.96
CA PHE A 149 -13.91 -2.47 -5.27
C PHE A 149 -14.04 -2.19 -3.78
N ARG A 150 -13.66 -0.99 -3.33
CA ARG A 150 -13.71 -0.59 -1.93
C ARG A 150 -14.76 0.48 -1.68
N PRO A 151 -15.30 0.56 -0.46
CA PRO A 151 -16.30 1.57 -0.12
C PRO A 151 -15.82 3.01 -0.29
N ARG A 152 -14.51 3.21 -0.18
CA ARG A 152 -13.87 4.52 -0.33
C ARG A 152 -12.73 4.41 -1.35
N LEU A 153 -12.76 5.29 -2.32
CA LEU A 153 -11.65 5.47 -3.26
C LEU A 153 -10.53 6.27 -2.59
N PRO A 154 -9.26 6.01 -2.94
CA PRO A 154 -8.16 6.78 -2.40
C PRO A 154 -8.13 8.19 -3.00
N GLU A 155 -7.52 9.14 -2.31
CA GLU A 155 -7.06 10.36 -2.94
C GLU A 155 -5.78 10.06 -3.71
N ALA A 156 -5.71 10.42 -4.99
CA ALA A 156 -4.56 10.11 -5.81
C ALA A 156 -4.24 11.23 -6.80
N GLY A 157 -2.96 11.47 -7.05
CA GLY A 157 -2.54 12.47 -8.01
C GLY A 157 -1.05 12.44 -8.33
N GLY A 158 -0.72 12.82 -9.58
CA GLY A 158 0.66 12.93 -10.05
C GLY A 158 1.39 11.59 -10.17
N ASN A 159 0.69 10.46 -10.06
CA ASN A 159 1.32 9.16 -10.23
C ASN A 159 1.57 8.85 -11.71
N VAL A 160 2.62 8.06 -11.96
CA VAL A 160 2.98 7.58 -13.29
C VAL A 160 2.86 6.07 -13.33
N TYR A 161 2.18 5.56 -14.35
CA TYR A 161 1.85 4.14 -14.53
C TYR A 161 2.51 3.62 -15.80
N TYR A 162 3.48 2.74 -15.65
CA TYR A 162 4.23 2.13 -16.76
C TYR A 162 3.72 0.73 -17.08
N ASN A 163 3.92 0.34 -18.35
CA ASN A 163 3.88 -1.07 -18.79
C ASN A 163 2.62 -1.83 -18.35
N GLY A 164 1.44 -1.21 -18.48
CA GLY A 164 0.16 -1.83 -18.14
C GLY A 164 -0.28 -1.69 -16.68
N ALA A 165 0.45 -0.94 -15.85
CA ALA A 165 -0.07 -0.50 -14.57
C ALA A 165 -1.24 0.48 -14.75
N GLU A 166 -2.21 0.49 -13.83
CA GLU A 166 -3.45 1.25 -13.96
C GLU A 166 -3.81 2.03 -12.70
N PRO A 167 -4.25 3.28 -12.84
CA PRO A 167 -4.80 4.08 -11.75
C PRO A 167 -6.18 3.60 -11.33
N CYS A 168 -6.60 4.00 -10.13
CA CYS A 168 -8.00 4.02 -9.74
C CYS A 168 -8.76 5.08 -10.57
N GLU A 169 -10.04 4.85 -10.84
CA GLU A 169 -10.85 5.67 -11.76
C GLU A 169 -10.97 7.16 -11.38
N ASN A 170 -10.82 7.49 -10.12
CA ASN A 170 -10.91 8.85 -9.62
C ASN A 170 -9.63 9.68 -9.80
N GLU A 171 -8.48 9.07 -10.14
CA GLU A 171 -7.24 9.81 -10.39
C GLU A 171 -7.22 10.46 -11.77
N LYS A 172 -7.50 11.77 -11.82
CA LYS A 172 -7.56 12.54 -13.07
C LYS A 172 -6.20 13.02 -13.60
N THR A 173 -5.17 12.99 -12.77
CA THR A 173 -3.82 13.45 -13.11
C THR A 173 -2.84 12.31 -13.38
N ALA A 174 -3.32 11.09 -13.49
CA ALA A 174 -2.54 9.90 -13.80
C ALA A 174 -1.85 10.03 -15.17
N LYS A 175 -0.56 9.69 -15.23
CA LYS A 175 0.20 9.60 -16.47
C LYS A 175 0.44 8.14 -16.83
N LEU A 176 -0.12 7.68 -17.94
CA LEU A 176 0.05 6.32 -18.44
C LEU A 176 1.14 6.27 -19.51
N ILE A 177 2.08 5.34 -19.39
CA ILE A 177 3.20 5.13 -20.30
C ILE A 177 3.29 3.64 -20.66
N ASN A 178 3.10 3.31 -21.93
CA ASN A 178 3.04 1.91 -22.38
C ASN A 178 4.38 1.18 -22.43
N SER A 179 5.49 1.87 -22.23
CA SER A 179 6.83 1.26 -22.25
C SER A 179 7.23 0.72 -20.88
N ASN A 180 8.06 -0.32 -20.88
CA ASN A 180 8.72 -0.81 -19.68
C ASN A 180 9.93 0.10 -19.37
N PRO A 181 10.02 0.70 -18.18
CA PRO A 181 11.15 1.56 -17.80
C PRO A 181 12.45 0.79 -17.57
N ARG A 182 12.42 -0.56 -17.61
CA ARG A 182 13.60 -1.44 -17.42
C ARG A 182 14.36 -1.11 -16.14
N ILE A 183 13.69 -1.30 -15.02
CA ILE A 183 14.33 -1.18 -13.70
C ILE A 183 15.27 -2.37 -13.51
N THR A 184 16.56 -2.10 -13.39
CA THR A 184 17.65 -3.10 -13.28
C THR A 184 18.50 -2.82 -12.05
#